data_171471a867ab64c15410532fc5b14f8b
#
_entry.id   171471a867ab64c15410532fc5b14f8b
#
_cell.length_a   1.000
_cell.length_b   1.000
_cell.length_c   1.000
_cell.angle_alpha   90.00
_cell.angle_beta   90.00
_cell.angle_gamma   90.00
#
_symmetry.space_group_name_H-M   'P 1'
#
loop_
_entity.id
_entity.type
_entity.pdbx_description
1 polymer ?
#
loop_
_entity_poly.entity_id
_entity_poly.type
_entity_poly.pdbx_seq_one_letter_code
_entity_poly.pdbx_strand_id
1 'polypeptide(L)'
;IEVCRKLSAKGRFIGIDQDQDAIIAASERLAAFDQVTIIRSNYCYMVQELAARGIHKVDGIVLDLGVSSYQLDNEERGFTYRVDAPLDMRMDQRQTQTASDIVNGYEERELYRIIRDYGEDKFAKNIAKHIVAARQQSPIMTTGQLTQIIRESIPMKIQAAGGHPAKRTFQAIRIELNKELDVLRDSLDG
;
A
#
# COMPACT_ATOMS: atom_id res chain seq x y z
N ILE A 1 6.26 16.19 14.05
CA ILE A 1 6.27 17.39 14.91
C ILE A 1 7.19 17.18 16.14
N GLU A 2 6.99 16.13 16.93
CA GLU A 2 7.79 15.93 18.17
C GLU A 2 9.30 15.80 17.92
N VAL A 3 9.69 15.11 16.85
CA VAL A 3 11.11 15.04 16.44
C VAL A 3 11.63 16.43 16.06
N CYS A 4 10.87 17.18 15.24
CA CYS A 4 11.27 18.53 14.79
C CYS A 4 11.47 19.50 15.95
N ARG A 5 10.64 19.40 17.01
CA ARG A 5 10.78 20.22 18.23
C ARG A 5 12.04 19.92 19.03
N LYS A 6 12.58 18.71 18.92
CA LYS A 6 13.77 18.25 19.64
C LYS A 6 15.06 18.40 18.85
N LEU A 7 14.97 18.69 17.56
CA LEU A 7 16.15 18.95 16.74
C LEU A 7 16.87 20.23 17.20
N SER A 8 18.20 20.19 17.15
CA SER A 8 19.02 21.39 17.33
C SER A 8 18.84 22.34 16.14
N ALA A 9 19.28 23.58 16.27
CA ALA A 9 19.24 24.56 15.20
C ALA A 9 19.97 24.15 13.91
N LYS A 10 20.93 23.19 14.01
CA LYS A 10 21.65 22.60 12.87
C LYS A 10 21.05 21.26 12.40
N GLY A 11 20.08 20.71 13.15
CA GLY A 11 19.46 19.45 12.82
C GLY A 11 18.59 19.58 11.56
N ARG A 12 18.48 18.50 10.80
CA ARG A 12 17.63 18.41 9.61
C ARG A 12 16.67 17.25 9.76
N PHE A 13 15.44 17.44 9.31
CA PHE A 13 14.45 16.37 9.19
C PHE A 13 14.07 16.22 7.72
N ILE A 14 14.20 15.02 7.19
CA ILE A 14 13.82 14.68 5.83
C ILE A 14 12.67 13.68 5.89
N GLY A 15 11.51 14.06 5.36
CA GLY A 15 10.37 13.16 5.18
C GLY A 15 10.26 12.75 3.72
N ILE A 16 10.13 11.45 3.48
CA ILE A 16 9.99 10.89 2.11
C ILE A 16 8.70 10.08 2.08
N ASP A 17 7.83 10.38 1.13
CA ASP A 17 6.62 9.61 0.85
C ASP A 17 6.31 9.65 -0.65
N GLN A 18 5.72 8.59 -1.19
CA GLN A 18 5.29 8.53 -2.58
C GLN A 18 3.86 9.04 -2.79
N ASP A 19 3.04 9.05 -1.73
CA ASP A 19 1.65 9.47 -1.78
C ASP A 19 1.55 11.00 -1.73
N GLN A 20 0.92 11.60 -2.74
CA GLN A 20 0.72 13.05 -2.82
C GLN A 20 -0.05 13.60 -1.63
N ASP A 21 -1.05 12.86 -1.14
CA ASP A 21 -1.88 13.32 -0.02
C ASP A 21 -1.05 13.39 1.27
N ALA A 22 -0.14 12.42 1.48
CA ALA A 22 0.81 12.43 2.59
C ALA A 22 1.79 13.60 2.49
N ILE A 23 2.29 13.91 1.28
CA ILE A 23 3.17 15.06 1.03
C ILE A 23 2.49 16.37 1.37
N ILE A 24 1.26 16.57 0.92
CA ILE A 24 0.47 17.79 1.21
C ILE A 24 0.29 17.94 2.72
N ALA A 25 -0.24 16.90 3.37
CA ALA A 25 -0.51 16.93 4.80
C ALA A 25 0.76 17.14 5.65
N ALA A 26 1.88 16.51 5.27
CA ALA A 26 3.16 16.69 5.95
C ALA A 26 3.71 18.10 5.76
N SER A 27 3.65 18.64 4.54
CA SER A 27 4.11 19.98 4.23
C SER A 27 3.35 21.05 5.02
N GLU A 28 2.03 20.94 5.09
CA GLU A 28 1.19 21.85 5.87
C GLU A 28 1.49 21.77 7.38
N ARG A 29 1.54 20.55 7.92
CA ARG A 29 1.77 20.33 9.37
C ARG A 29 3.14 20.75 9.85
N LEU A 30 4.14 20.71 8.97
CA LEU A 30 5.53 20.98 9.29
C LEU A 30 6.03 22.32 8.75
N ALA A 31 5.15 23.14 8.15
CA ALA A 31 5.49 24.43 7.55
C ALA A 31 6.19 25.42 8.50
N ALA A 32 5.98 25.29 9.82
CA ALA A 32 6.60 26.14 10.84
C ALA A 32 8.04 25.74 11.19
N PHE A 33 8.59 24.69 10.59
CA PHE A 33 9.93 24.17 10.90
C PHE A 33 10.85 24.33 9.69
N ASP A 34 11.72 25.34 9.71
CA ASP A 34 12.66 25.65 8.61
C ASP A 34 13.65 24.51 8.32
N GLN A 35 13.92 23.64 9.30
CA GLN A 35 14.83 22.51 9.18
C GLN A 35 14.19 21.27 8.52
N VAL A 36 12.94 21.32 8.09
CA VAL A 36 12.20 20.23 7.49
C VAL A 36 12.26 20.29 5.97
N THR A 37 12.52 19.15 5.34
CA THR A 37 12.38 18.96 3.89
C THR A 37 11.47 17.76 3.63
N ILE A 38 10.40 17.96 2.87
CA ILE A 38 9.48 16.90 2.45
C ILE A 38 9.74 16.59 0.98
N ILE A 39 9.90 15.31 0.67
CA ILE A 39 10.28 14.83 -0.67
C ILE A 39 9.21 13.83 -1.14
N ARG A 40 8.61 14.08 -2.31
CA ARG A 40 7.75 13.12 -2.97
C ARG A 40 8.58 12.12 -3.76
N SER A 41 8.95 11.02 -3.15
CA SER A 41 9.74 9.95 -3.76
C SER A 41 9.42 8.62 -3.10
N ASN A 42 9.82 7.50 -3.74
CA ASN A 42 9.81 6.22 -3.08
C ASN A 42 11.06 6.12 -2.19
N TYR A 43 10.92 5.58 -0.98
CA TYR A 43 12.02 5.48 -0.02
C TYR A 43 13.17 4.56 -0.46
N CYS A 44 12.98 3.68 -1.47
CA CYS A 44 14.10 2.95 -2.08
C CYS A 44 15.12 3.88 -2.76
N TYR A 45 14.71 5.11 -3.10
CA TYR A 45 15.60 6.14 -3.66
C TYR A 45 16.15 7.10 -2.62
N MET A 46 16.01 6.80 -1.31
CA MET A 46 16.41 7.74 -0.26
C MET A 46 17.89 8.13 -0.32
N VAL A 47 18.79 7.20 -0.68
CA VAL A 47 20.22 7.49 -0.80
C VAL A 47 20.49 8.51 -1.92
N GLN A 48 19.87 8.33 -3.09
CA GLN A 48 19.97 9.26 -4.20
C GLN A 48 19.37 10.63 -3.89
N GLU A 49 18.19 10.63 -3.22
CA GLU A 49 17.50 11.86 -2.82
C GLU A 49 18.30 12.66 -1.79
N LEU A 50 18.93 11.99 -0.84
CA LEU A 50 19.81 12.62 0.15
C LEU A 50 21.10 13.12 -0.49
N ALA A 51 21.76 12.31 -1.33
CA ALA A 51 22.98 12.68 -2.03
C ALA A 51 22.81 13.91 -2.93
N ALA A 52 21.68 14.01 -3.65
CA ALA A 52 21.33 15.17 -4.48
C ALA A 52 21.21 16.47 -3.66
N ARG A 53 21.03 16.37 -2.33
CA ARG A 53 20.95 17.50 -1.38
C ARG A 53 22.23 17.69 -0.57
N GLY A 54 23.32 17.00 -0.95
CA GLY A 54 24.60 17.05 -0.23
C GLY A 54 24.60 16.37 1.13
N ILE A 55 23.65 15.46 1.37
CA ILE A 55 23.55 14.69 2.61
C ILE A 55 24.08 13.27 2.36
N HIS A 56 25.22 12.96 2.94
CA HIS A 56 25.91 11.68 2.75
C HIS A 56 25.88 10.78 3.98
N LYS A 57 25.41 11.32 5.13
CA LYS A 57 25.25 10.58 6.39
C LYS A 57 24.04 11.11 7.13
N VAL A 58 23.36 10.21 7.83
CA VAL A 58 22.23 10.51 8.71
C VAL A 58 22.47 9.86 10.08
N ASP A 59 21.93 10.46 11.13
CA ASP A 59 22.06 9.98 12.51
C ASP A 59 21.01 8.89 12.83
N GLY A 60 19.93 8.83 12.06
CA GLY A 60 18.88 7.84 12.23
C GLY A 60 17.88 7.83 11.10
N ILE A 61 17.27 6.67 10.89
CA ILE A 61 16.21 6.43 9.91
C ILE A 61 15.03 5.79 10.62
N VAL A 62 13.83 6.25 10.34
CA VAL A 62 12.57 5.63 10.80
C VAL A 62 11.75 5.27 9.57
N LEU A 63 11.36 4.02 9.45
CA LEU A 63 10.50 3.50 8.40
C LEU A 63 9.11 3.19 8.99
N ASP A 64 8.08 3.91 8.55
CA ASP A 64 6.68 3.64 8.88
C ASP A 64 6.01 2.99 7.67
N LEU A 65 6.02 1.66 7.66
CA LEU A 65 5.69 0.86 6.49
C LEU A 65 4.21 0.45 6.47
N GLY A 66 3.68 0.34 5.27
CA GLY A 66 2.32 -0.11 5.01
C GLY A 66 1.38 1.03 4.65
N VAL A 67 0.08 0.80 4.87
CA VAL A 67 -1.00 1.73 4.49
C VAL A 67 -1.29 2.72 5.62
N SER A 68 -1.45 3.99 5.28
CA SER A 68 -1.83 5.03 6.25
C SER A 68 -3.32 4.96 6.61
N SER A 69 -3.68 5.49 7.79
CA SER A 69 -5.10 5.64 8.16
C SER A 69 -5.86 6.47 7.14
N TYR A 70 -5.25 7.53 6.61
CA TYR A 70 -5.87 8.36 5.58
C TYR A 70 -6.23 7.58 4.31
N GLN A 71 -5.35 6.69 3.84
CA GLN A 71 -5.62 5.83 2.68
C GLN A 71 -6.76 4.85 2.94
N LEU A 72 -6.91 4.36 4.18
CA LEU A 72 -8.02 3.49 4.57
C LEU A 72 -9.34 4.23 4.74
N ASP A 73 -9.29 5.48 5.19
CA ASP A 73 -10.47 6.31 5.47
C ASP A 73 -10.98 7.02 4.21
N ASN A 74 -10.12 7.21 3.20
CA ASN A 74 -10.50 7.74 1.89
C ASN A 74 -10.97 6.61 0.98
N GLU A 75 -12.28 6.44 0.90
CA GLU A 75 -12.94 5.34 0.20
C GLU A 75 -12.54 5.24 -1.28
N GLU A 76 -12.41 6.38 -1.97
CA GLU A 76 -12.07 6.44 -3.40
C GLU A 76 -10.66 5.91 -3.72
N ARG A 77 -9.79 5.78 -2.72
CA ARG A 77 -8.45 5.19 -2.88
C ARG A 77 -8.48 3.66 -2.99
N GLY A 78 -9.61 3.02 -2.69
CA GLY A 78 -9.83 1.58 -2.87
C GLY A 78 -9.05 0.65 -1.92
N PHE A 79 -8.46 1.17 -0.84
CA PHE A 79 -7.74 0.35 0.15
C PHE A 79 -8.68 -0.35 1.13
N THR A 80 -9.90 0.16 1.30
CA THR A 80 -10.88 -0.41 2.23
C THR A 80 -11.81 -1.41 1.56
N TYR A 81 -12.16 -2.46 2.30
CA TYR A 81 -13.16 -3.45 1.93
C TYR A 81 -14.52 -3.21 2.61
N ARG A 82 -14.67 -2.08 3.31
CA ARG A 82 -15.87 -1.77 4.11
C ARG A 82 -16.96 -1.11 3.30
N VAL A 83 -16.59 -0.44 2.25
CA VAL A 83 -17.46 0.29 1.33
C VAL A 83 -17.18 -0.14 -0.11
N ASP A 84 -18.13 0.08 -0.99
CA ASP A 84 -17.96 -0.16 -2.42
C ASP A 84 -17.39 1.08 -3.09
N ALA A 85 -16.19 0.96 -3.63
CA ALA A 85 -15.40 2.03 -4.23
C ALA A 85 -14.56 1.49 -5.39
N PRO A 86 -13.96 2.34 -6.25
CA PRO A 86 -13.04 1.90 -7.29
C PRO A 86 -11.91 1.03 -6.73
N LEU A 87 -11.58 -0.07 -7.39
CA LEU A 87 -10.53 -1.00 -6.98
C LEU A 87 -9.16 -0.49 -7.44
N ASP A 88 -8.66 0.55 -6.78
CA ASP A 88 -7.43 1.28 -7.14
C ASP A 88 -6.20 0.77 -6.36
N MET A 89 -6.09 1.04 -5.07
CA MET A 89 -5.01 0.69 -4.13
C MET A 89 -3.61 1.24 -4.48
N ARG A 90 -3.46 2.19 -5.40
CA ARG A 90 -2.16 2.81 -5.68
C ARG A 90 -1.74 3.74 -4.54
N MET A 91 -0.58 3.53 -3.97
CA MET A 91 0.04 4.51 -3.07
C MET A 91 0.60 5.69 -3.85
N ASP A 92 1.31 5.42 -4.95
CA ASP A 92 1.73 6.44 -5.91
C ASP A 92 0.72 6.51 -7.07
N GLN A 93 -0.09 7.54 -7.10
CA GLN A 93 -1.09 7.74 -8.15
C GLN A 93 -0.51 8.06 -9.54
N ARG A 94 0.81 8.25 -9.65
CA ARG A 94 1.51 8.40 -10.94
C ARG A 94 1.67 7.08 -11.70
N GLN A 95 1.63 5.95 -10.98
CA GLN A 95 1.64 4.64 -11.66
C GLN A 95 0.33 4.39 -12.39
N THR A 96 0.39 3.63 -13.48
CA THR A 96 -0.79 3.34 -14.31
C THR A 96 -1.55 2.11 -13.85
N GLN A 97 -0.84 1.10 -13.34
CA GLN A 97 -1.44 -0.16 -12.87
C GLN A 97 -2.23 0.05 -11.58
N THR A 98 -3.42 -0.53 -11.50
CA THR A 98 -4.32 -0.51 -10.36
C THR A 98 -4.53 -1.92 -9.79
N ALA A 99 -5.18 -2.03 -8.63
CA ALA A 99 -5.60 -3.32 -8.09
C ALA A 99 -6.60 -4.04 -9.01
N SER A 100 -7.44 -3.29 -9.71
CA SER A 100 -8.33 -3.84 -10.73
C SER A 100 -7.55 -4.53 -11.86
N ASP A 101 -6.44 -3.96 -12.31
CA ASP A 101 -5.60 -4.57 -13.35
C ASP A 101 -4.98 -5.89 -12.88
N ILE A 102 -4.59 -5.98 -11.61
CA ILE A 102 -4.07 -7.23 -11.04
C ILE A 102 -5.14 -8.33 -11.03
N VAL A 103 -6.33 -8.05 -10.49
CA VAL A 103 -7.38 -9.08 -10.37
C VAL A 103 -7.95 -9.48 -11.72
N ASN A 104 -7.97 -8.58 -12.70
CA ASN A 104 -8.46 -8.87 -14.04
C ASN A 104 -7.38 -9.43 -14.99
N GLY A 105 -6.11 -9.12 -14.77
CA GLY A 105 -5.01 -9.46 -15.68
C GLY A 105 -4.17 -10.65 -15.26
N TYR A 106 -3.91 -10.84 -13.98
CA TYR A 106 -3.03 -11.91 -13.50
C TYR A 106 -3.61 -13.31 -13.76
N GLU A 107 -2.74 -14.28 -14.06
CA GLU A 107 -3.15 -15.69 -14.15
C GLU A 107 -3.56 -16.25 -12.76
N GLU A 108 -4.38 -17.31 -12.75
CA GLU A 108 -4.83 -17.96 -11.50
C GLU A 108 -3.66 -18.33 -10.60
N ARG A 109 -2.57 -18.83 -11.19
CA ARG A 109 -1.35 -19.21 -10.47
C ARG A 109 -0.69 -18.02 -9.78
N GLU A 110 -0.67 -16.87 -10.43
CA GLU A 110 -0.09 -15.64 -9.88
C GLU A 110 -0.96 -15.08 -8.75
N LEU A 111 -2.27 -15.01 -8.96
CA LEU A 111 -3.23 -14.63 -7.92
C LEU A 111 -3.11 -15.54 -6.69
N TYR A 112 -3.05 -16.86 -6.91
CA TYR A 112 -2.83 -17.82 -5.83
C TYR A 112 -1.52 -17.54 -5.07
N ARG A 113 -0.41 -17.28 -5.80
CA ARG A 113 0.90 -16.98 -5.20
C ARG A 113 0.81 -15.78 -4.28
N ILE A 114 0.33 -14.65 -4.78
CA ILE A 114 0.29 -13.42 -3.98
C ILE A 114 -0.65 -13.53 -2.78
N ILE A 115 -1.82 -14.13 -2.95
CA ILE A 115 -2.79 -14.30 -1.85
C ILE A 115 -2.25 -15.25 -0.78
N ARG A 116 -1.51 -16.30 -1.17
CA ARG A 116 -0.85 -17.21 -0.24
C ARG A 116 0.32 -16.56 0.46
N ASP A 117 1.25 -15.93 -0.30
CA ASP A 117 2.55 -15.50 0.20
C ASP A 117 2.47 -14.15 0.92
N TYR A 118 1.67 -13.20 0.42
CA TYR A 118 1.53 -11.87 1.01
C TYR A 118 0.30 -11.72 1.90
N GLY A 119 -0.74 -12.49 1.62
CA GLY A 119 -1.96 -12.51 2.42
C GLY A 119 -1.97 -13.56 3.51
N GLU A 120 -1.11 -14.59 3.40
CA GLU A 120 -1.13 -15.76 4.29
C GLU A 120 -2.52 -16.38 4.42
N ASP A 121 -3.30 -16.34 3.32
CA ASP A 121 -4.68 -16.80 3.32
C ASP A 121 -4.77 -18.30 3.03
N LYS A 122 -5.39 -19.04 3.95
CA LYS A 122 -5.58 -20.50 3.83
C LYS A 122 -6.47 -20.88 2.65
N PHE A 123 -7.31 -19.95 2.20
CA PHE A 123 -8.24 -20.14 1.08
C PHE A 123 -7.72 -19.56 -0.23
N ALA A 124 -6.44 -19.16 -0.29
CA ALA A 124 -5.82 -18.48 -1.44
C ALA A 124 -6.12 -19.17 -2.78
N LYS A 125 -6.04 -20.51 -2.82
CA LYS A 125 -6.33 -21.27 -4.05
C LYS A 125 -7.78 -21.13 -4.49
N ASN A 126 -8.72 -21.19 -3.56
CA ASN A 126 -10.14 -21.08 -3.87
C ASN A 126 -10.51 -19.65 -4.25
N ILE A 127 -9.94 -18.66 -3.55
CA ILE A 127 -10.14 -17.24 -3.87
C ILE A 127 -9.64 -16.93 -5.28
N ALA A 128 -8.40 -17.33 -5.63
CA ALA A 128 -7.84 -17.11 -6.96
C ALA A 128 -8.73 -17.72 -8.06
N LYS A 129 -9.20 -18.97 -7.87
CA LYS A 129 -10.13 -19.64 -8.80
C LYS A 129 -11.44 -18.84 -8.98
N HIS A 130 -12.04 -18.35 -7.90
CA HIS A 130 -13.29 -17.59 -7.97
C HIS A 130 -13.10 -16.23 -8.63
N ILE A 131 -11.98 -15.54 -8.38
CA ILE A 131 -11.62 -14.29 -9.07
C ILE A 131 -11.56 -14.53 -10.58
N VAL A 132 -10.83 -15.58 -11.02
CA VAL A 132 -10.70 -15.90 -12.45
C VAL A 132 -12.05 -16.26 -13.07
N ALA A 133 -12.88 -17.05 -12.38
CA ALA A 133 -14.22 -17.39 -12.86
C ALA A 133 -15.16 -16.16 -12.96
N ALA A 134 -15.12 -15.27 -11.96
CA ALA A 134 -15.96 -14.07 -11.94
C ALA A 134 -15.60 -13.09 -13.06
N ARG A 135 -14.29 -12.82 -13.27
CA ARG A 135 -13.86 -11.86 -14.31
C ARG A 135 -14.16 -12.32 -15.73
N GLN A 136 -14.38 -13.64 -15.97
CA GLN A 136 -14.83 -14.15 -17.26
C GLN A 136 -16.26 -13.72 -17.58
N GLN A 137 -17.07 -13.40 -16.59
CA GLN A 137 -18.44 -12.91 -16.77
C GLN A 137 -18.48 -11.39 -16.92
N SER A 138 -17.74 -10.69 -16.05
CA SER A 138 -17.63 -9.23 -16.05
C SER A 138 -16.35 -8.80 -15.35
N PRO A 139 -15.64 -7.75 -15.82
CA PRO A 139 -14.48 -7.20 -15.14
C PRO A 139 -14.80 -6.81 -13.69
N ILE A 140 -13.85 -7.06 -12.79
CA ILE A 140 -13.95 -6.71 -11.37
C ILE A 140 -13.37 -5.30 -11.21
N MET A 141 -14.24 -4.32 -11.00
CA MET A 141 -13.89 -2.90 -11.02
C MET A 141 -13.95 -2.25 -9.65
N THR A 142 -14.65 -2.89 -8.69
CA THR A 142 -14.89 -2.28 -7.37
C THR A 142 -14.48 -3.17 -6.21
N THR A 143 -14.21 -2.53 -5.08
CA THR A 143 -13.88 -3.21 -3.82
C THR A 143 -15.03 -4.10 -3.32
N GLY A 144 -16.28 -3.69 -3.55
CA GLY A 144 -17.47 -4.46 -3.20
C GLY A 144 -17.57 -5.75 -4.00
N GLN A 145 -17.36 -5.68 -5.33
CA GLN A 145 -17.34 -6.87 -6.19
C GLN A 145 -16.27 -7.87 -5.73
N LEU A 146 -15.04 -7.40 -5.51
CA LEU A 146 -13.96 -8.27 -5.03
C LEU A 146 -14.28 -8.86 -3.66
N THR A 147 -14.80 -8.07 -2.74
CA THR A 147 -15.20 -8.52 -1.39
C THR A 147 -16.26 -9.62 -1.45
N GLN A 148 -17.25 -9.48 -2.33
CA GLN A 148 -18.28 -10.50 -2.53
C GLN A 148 -17.69 -11.82 -3.04
N ILE A 149 -16.83 -11.77 -4.05
CA ILE A 149 -16.14 -12.95 -4.61
C ILE A 149 -15.33 -13.67 -3.53
N ILE A 150 -14.60 -12.91 -2.69
CA ILE A 150 -13.83 -13.48 -1.59
C ILE A 150 -14.75 -14.16 -0.57
N ARG A 151 -15.85 -13.55 -0.19
CA ARG A 151 -16.84 -14.14 0.73
C ARG A 151 -17.39 -15.45 0.18
N GLU A 152 -17.76 -15.52 -1.08
CA GLU A 152 -18.26 -16.72 -1.74
C GLU A 152 -17.22 -17.84 -1.82
N SER A 153 -15.94 -17.47 -1.79
CA SER A 153 -14.81 -18.41 -1.83
C SER A 153 -14.51 -19.08 -0.48
N ILE A 154 -15.06 -18.58 0.62
CA ILE A 154 -14.71 -19.00 1.98
C ILE A 154 -15.97 -19.61 2.67
N PRO A 155 -15.89 -20.79 3.28
CA PRO A 155 -17.03 -21.39 3.97
C PRO A 155 -17.60 -20.47 5.07
N MET A 156 -18.94 -20.33 5.13
CA MET A 156 -19.61 -19.43 6.08
C MET A 156 -19.22 -19.66 7.56
N LYS A 157 -19.00 -20.92 7.95
CA LYS A 157 -18.56 -21.27 9.32
C LYS A 157 -17.22 -20.63 9.69
N ILE A 158 -16.34 -20.45 8.72
CA ILE A 158 -15.03 -19.84 8.93
C ILE A 158 -15.13 -18.31 8.98
N GLN A 159 -16.00 -17.74 8.15
CA GLN A 159 -16.23 -16.28 8.16
C GLN A 159 -16.76 -15.78 9.51
N ALA A 160 -17.61 -16.56 10.18
CA ALA A 160 -18.19 -16.21 11.47
C ALA A 160 -17.17 -16.23 12.63
N ALA A 161 -16.08 -16.98 12.51
CA ALA A 161 -15.10 -17.20 13.59
C ALA A 161 -13.87 -16.28 13.52
N GLY A 162 -13.72 -15.49 12.44
CA GLY A 162 -12.52 -14.69 12.18
C GLY A 162 -12.82 -13.20 11.95
N GLY A 163 -11.76 -12.45 11.61
CA GLY A 163 -11.89 -11.08 11.11
C GLY A 163 -12.51 -11.02 9.71
N HIS A 164 -12.63 -9.82 9.15
CA HIS A 164 -13.24 -9.65 7.84
C HIS A 164 -12.52 -10.51 6.76
N PRO A 165 -13.25 -11.35 5.99
CA PRO A 165 -12.67 -12.35 5.09
C PRO A 165 -11.79 -11.74 3.98
N ALA A 166 -12.09 -10.52 3.53
CA ALA A 166 -11.32 -9.86 2.49
C ALA A 166 -9.98 -9.27 2.98
N LYS A 167 -9.75 -9.12 4.28
CA LYS A 167 -8.58 -8.41 4.85
C LYS A 167 -7.27 -8.91 4.24
N ARG A 168 -7.06 -10.23 4.21
CA ARG A 168 -5.79 -10.85 3.75
C ARG A 168 -5.59 -10.71 2.26
N THR A 169 -6.63 -10.90 1.47
CA THR A 169 -6.58 -10.75 0.01
C THR A 169 -6.34 -9.30 -0.39
N PHE A 170 -6.98 -8.33 0.27
CA PHE A 170 -6.72 -6.90 0.05
C PHE A 170 -5.28 -6.53 0.39
N GLN A 171 -4.76 -7.03 1.51
CA GLN A 171 -3.34 -6.86 1.88
C GLN A 171 -2.42 -7.43 0.80
N ALA A 172 -2.70 -8.64 0.29
CA ALA A 172 -1.88 -9.30 -0.72
C ALA A 172 -1.82 -8.49 -2.03
N ILE A 173 -2.96 -8.03 -2.52
CA ILE A 173 -3.06 -7.24 -3.74
C ILE A 173 -2.34 -5.89 -3.56
N ARG A 174 -2.50 -5.24 -2.40
CA ARG A 174 -1.82 -3.98 -2.08
C ARG A 174 -0.29 -4.14 -2.08
N ILE A 175 0.22 -5.18 -1.41
CA ILE A 175 1.66 -5.47 -1.35
C ILE A 175 2.23 -5.71 -2.75
N GLU A 176 1.55 -6.52 -3.56
CA GLU A 176 1.96 -6.80 -4.95
C GLU A 176 1.94 -5.53 -5.80
N LEU A 177 0.84 -4.78 -5.78
CA LEU A 177 0.66 -3.57 -6.59
C LEU A 177 1.73 -2.51 -6.31
N ASN A 178 1.99 -2.26 -5.02
CA ASN A 178 2.92 -1.23 -4.59
C ASN A 178 4.35 -1.74 -4.39
N LYS A 179 4.61 -3.03 -4.72
CA LYS A 179 5.92 -3.69 -4.60
C LYS A 179 6.57 -3.52 -3.23
N GLU A 180 5.74 -3.52 -2.17
CA GLU A 180 6.15 -3.10 -0.83
C GLU A 180 7.37 -3.87 -0.31
N LEU A 181 7.44 -5.18 -0.56
CA LEU A 181 8.56 -6.02 -0.10
C LEU A 181 9.83 -5.85 -0.95
N ASP A 182 9.70 -5.63 -2.26
CA ASP A 182 10.84 -5.36 -3.14
C ASP A 182 11.45 -4.00 -2.83
N VAL A 183 10.59 -2.98 -2.69
CA VAL A 183 10.99 -1.63 -2.27
C VAL A 183 11.72 -1.63 -0.93
N LEU A 184 11.22 -2.43 0.04
CA LEU A 184 11.89 -2.57 1.34
C LEU A 184 13.27 -3.21 1.18
N ARG A 185 13.39 -4.30 0.41
CA ARG A 185 14.67 -4.95 0.15
C ARG A 185 15.65 -3.98 -0.47
N ASP A 186 15.25 -3.30 -1.55
CA ASP A 186 16.10 -2.35 -2.27
C ASP A 186 16.55 -1.18 -1.38
N SER A 187 15.70 -0.77 -0.42
CA SER A 187 16.05 0.29 0.52
C SER A 187 17.04 -0.12 1.61
N LEU A 188 17.15 -1.42 1.92
CA LEU A 188 18.08 -1.95 2.93
C LEU A 188 19.45 -2.28 2.32
N ASP A 189 19.51 -2.49 1.00
CA ASP A 189 20.74 -2.79 0.26
C ASP A 189 21.51 -1.50 -0.16
N GLY A 190 20.90 -0.33 -0.05
CA GLY A 190 21.48 0.99 -0.38
C GLY A 190 22.02 1.70 0.83
#